data_6374829c2bd89b717bdcf1d00b62b91a
#
_entry.id   6374829c2bd89b717bdcf1d00b62b91a
#
_cell.length_a   1.000
_cell.length_b   1.000
_cell.length_c   1.000
_cell.angle_alpha   90.00
_cell.angle_beta   90.00
_cell.angle_gamma   90.00
#
_symmetry.space_group_name_H-M   'P 1'
#
loop_
_entity.id
_entity.type
_entity.pdbx_description
1 polymer ?
#
loop_
_entity_poly.entity_id
_entity_poly.type
_entity_poly.pdbx_seq_one_letter_code
_entity_poly.pdbx_strand_id
1 'polypeptide(L)'
;MLGDLHCHSIYSDGSVLPEQLCKFALRHGLSHIALTDHDTLNGLSDLKAAAQKTELQIIPGVECTTKDPYTGRSVHVLCYAPANPKLLLPLIQETSRKRRESKLAMAEKIEKLYPLFKTEDCIFLARKSTSIFESHIMRALANAGYTNQPFGPLLKELIGKQGSCYVPISYPNTLEVIDLMHQAGGIVVIAHPGQFDSVDLCLQLAKEQKIDGIECMHYKNSPEVQSKCLSI
;
A
#
# COMPACT_ATOMS: atom_id res chain seq x y z
N MET A 1 -9.38 -18.71 15.21
CA MET A 1 -9.52 -18.08 13.88
C MET A 1 -8.24 -17.33 13.62
N LEU A 2 -7.58 -17.59 12.49
CA LEU A 2 -6.30 -16.95 12.12
C LEU A 2 -6.49 -16.24 10.79
N GLY A 3 -6.07 -14.98 10.69
CA GLY A 3 -6.24 -14.19 9.47
C GLY A 3 -5.06 -13.25 9.22
N ASP A 4 -4.88 -12.88 7.96
CA ASP A 4 -3.99 -11.80 7.55
C ASP A 4 -4.85 -10.71 6.87
N LEU A 5 -4.89 -9.54 7.49
CA LEU A 5 -5.77 -8.45 7.08
C LEU A 5 -5.06 -7.38 6.25
N HIS A 6 -3.76 -7.60 5.90
CA HIS A 6 -3.00 -6.61 5.16
C HIS A 6 -2.09 -7.28 4.11
N CYS A 7 -2.69 -7.60 2.96
CA CYS A 7 -1.99 -8.29 1.88
C CYS A 7 -1.98 -7.44 0.59
N HIS A 8 -0.83 -7.48 -0.11
CA HIS A 8 -0.66 -6.83 -1.41
C HIS A 8 -0.39 -7.85 -2.51
N SER A 9 -0.91 -7.57 -3.70
CA SER A 9 -0.72 -8.38 -4.90
C SER A 9 0.00 -7.60 -6.00
N ILE A 10 0.16 -8.24 -7.17
CA ILE A 10 0.70 -7.59 -8.37
C ILE A 10 -0.19 -6.46 -8.92
N TYR A 11 -1.38 -6.25 -8.37
CA TYR A 11 -2.25 -5.13 -8.73
C TYR A 11 -1.81 -3.81 -8.08
N SER A 12 -0.90 -3.88 -7.08
CA SER A 12 -0.18 -2.73 -6.52
C SER A 12 1.33 -2.96 -6.54
N ASP A 13 1.97 -3.00 -5.40
CA ASP A 13 3.43 -3.11 -5.22
C ASP A 13 3.89 -4.52 -4.82
N GLY A 14 2.94 -5.44 -4.63
CA GLY A 14 3.23 -6.84 -4.35
C GLY A 14 3.85 -7.58 -5.55
N SER A 15 4.31 -8.80 -5.32
CA SER A 15 5.00 -9.62 -6.34
C SER A 15 4.27 -10.91 -6.69
N VAL A 16 3.13 -11.19 -6.04
CA VAL A 16 2.39 -12.44 -6.20
C VAL A 16 1.01 -12.20 -6.78
N LEU A 17 0.53 -13.19 -7.53
CA LEU A 17 -0.84 -13.21 -8.06
C LEU A 17 -1.85 -13.44 -6.92
N PRO A 18 -3.08 -12.93 -7.01
CA PRO A 18 -4.13 -13.23 -6.04
C PRO A 18 -4.34 -14.73 -5.79
N GLU A 19 -4.25 -15.56 -6.83
CA GLU A 19 -4.36 -17.02 -6.70
C GLU A 19 -3.21 -17.62 -5.87
N GLN A 20 -2.03 -17.02 -5.93
CA GLN A 20 -0.89 -17.42 -5.10
C GLN A 20 -1.09 -17.01 -3.65
N LEU A 21 -1.65 -15.81 -3.39
CA LEU A 21 -2.02 -15.38 -2.04
C LEU A 21 -3.03 -16.34 -1.42
N CYS A 22 -4.07 -16.75 -2.16
CA CYS A 22 -5.02 -17.75 -1.72
C CYS A 22 -4.33 -19.06 -1.31
N LYS A 23 -3.42 -19.57 -2.15
CA LYS A 23 -2.66 -20.80 -1.87
C LYS A 23 -1.75 -20.65 -0.63
N PHE A 24 -1.10 -19.49 -0.46
CA PHE A 24 -0.27 -19.23 0.72
C PHE A 24 -1.11 -19.18 1.98
N ALA A 25 -2.24 -18.48 1.97
CA ALA A 25 -3.16 -18.42 3.10
C ALA A 25 -3.61 -19.82 3.56
N LEU A 26 -4.06 -20.64 2.62
CA LEU A 26 -4.50 -22.00 2.91
C LEU A 26 -3.36 -22.88 3.47
N ARG A 27 -2.14 -22.80 2.90
CA ARG A 27 -0.97 -23.55 3.39
C ARG A 27 -0.56 -23.18 4.80
N HIS A 28 -0.82 -21.93 5.23
CA HIS A 28 -0.52 -21.44 6.58
C HIS A 28 -1.70 -21.57 7.53
N GLY A 29 -2.79 -22.22 7.13
CA GLY A 29 -3.96 -22.44 7.96
C GLY A 29 -4.76 -21.17 8.25
N LEU A 30 -4.64 -20.13 7.42
CA LEU A 30 -5.46 -18.94 7.55
C LEU A 30 -6.90 -19.24 7.17
N SER A 31 -7.84 -18.73 7.94
CA SER A 31 -9.27 -18.79 7.65
C SER A 31 -9.80 -17.52 6.98
N HIS A 32 -9.08 -16.40 7.11
CA HIS A 32 -9.44 -15.09 6.55
C HIS A 32 -8.23 -14.39 5.97
N ILE A 33 -8.40 -13.72 4.82
CA ILE A 33 -7.43 -12.74 4.32
C ILE A 33 -8.15 -11.50 3.80
N ALA A 34 -7.52 -10.33 3.94
CA ALA A 34 -7.93 -9.12 3.25
C ALA A 34 -6.91 -8.78 2.15
N LEU A 35 -7.41 -8.50 0.94
CA LEU A 35 -6.59 -7.88 -0.10
C LEU A 35 -6.74 -6.36 0.02
N THR A 36 -5.64 -5.70 0.29
CA THR A 36 -5.56 -4.26 0.58
C THR A 36 -4.56 -3.56 -0.34
N ASP A 37 -4.56 -3.91 -1.61
CA ASP A 37 -3.69 -3.31 -2.62
C ASP A 37 -3.74 -1.79 -2.58
N HIS A 38 -2.60 -1.13 -2.75
CA HIS A 38 -2.49 0.33 -2.72
C HIS A 38 -3.32 1.01 -3.80
N ASP A 39 -4.27 1.83 -3.35
CA ASP A 39 -5.12 2.69 -4.19
C ASP A 39 -5.77 1.93 -5.36
N THR A 40 -6.20 0.68 -5.13
CA THR A 40 -6.92 -0.13 -6.11
C THR A 40 -7.73 -1.26 -5.48
N LEU A 41 -8.82 -1.64 -6.16
CA LEU A 41 -9.66 -2.80 -5.81
C LEU A 41 -9.59 -3.89 -6.90
N ASN A 42 -8.75 -3.71 -7.92
CA ASN A 42 -8.77 -4.56 -9.12
C ASN A 42 -8.42 -6.03 -8.87
N GLY A 43 -7.59 -6.33 -7.88
CA GLY A 43 -7.20 -7.71 -7.54
C GLY A 43 -8.27 -8.54 -6.83
N LEU A 44 -9.32 -7.88 -6.33
CA LEU A 44 -10.33 -8.51 -5.47
C LEU A 44 -11.14 -9.59 -6.20
N SER A 45 -11.50 -9.35 -7.47
CA SER A 45 -12.26 -10.32 -8.28
C SER A 45 -11.47 -11.62 -8.47
N ASP A 46 -10.17 -11.52 -8.75
CA ASP A 46 -9.30 -12.66 -8.99
C ASP A 46 -9.09 -13.45 -7.69
N LEU A 47 -8.91 -12.75 -6.56
CA LEU A 47 -8.77 -13.41 -5.26
C LEU A 47 -10.06 -14.14 -4.85
N LYS A 48 -11.23 -13.52 -5.04
CA LYS A 48 -12.54 -14.16 -4.78
C LYS A 48 -12.74 -15.38 -5.66
N ALA A 49 -12.40 -15.30 -6.94
CA ALA A 49 -12.48 -16.44 -7.86
C ALA A 49 -11.56 -17.59 -7.42
N ALA A 50 -10.33 -17.28 -7.00
CA ALA A 50 -9.39 -18.29 -6.50
C ALA A 50 -9.86 -18.97 -5.20
N ALA A 51 -10.57 -18.25 -4.34
CA ALA A 51 -11.06 -18.76 -3.06
C ALA A 51 -12.42 -19.47 -3.18
N GLN A 52 -13.13 -19.37 -4.30
CA GLN A 52 -14.53 -19.82 -4.46
C GLN A 52 -14.78 -21.29 -4.06
N LYS A 53 -13.79 -22.16 -4.21
CA LYS A 53 -13.87 -23.59 -3.88
C LYS A 53 -13.11 -23.95 -2.60
N THR A 54 -12.88 -23.00 -1.74
CA THR A 54 -12.13 -23.15 -0.49
C THR A 54 -12.95 -22.61 0.68
N GLU A 55 -12.51 -22.87 1.92
CA GLU A 55 -13.11 -22.29 3.11
C GLU A 55 -12.54 -20.93 3.48
N LEU A 56 -11.57 -20.41 2.69
CA LEU A 56 -10.93 -19.12 2.92
C LEU A 56 -11.92 -17.97 2.71
N GLN A 57 -12.12 -17.17 3.73
CA GLN A 57 -12.97 -15.99 3.68
C GLN A 57 -12.16 -14.80 3.17
N ILE A 58 -12.67 -14.11 2.14
CA ILE A 58 -12.03 -12.94 1.55
C ILE A 58 -12.71 -11.67 2.06
N ILE A 59 -11.95 -10.82 2.72
CA ILE A 59 -12.38 -9.50 3.16
C ILE A 59 -11.96 -8.49 2.08
N PRO A 60 -12.90 -7.81 1.42
CA PRO A 60 -12.57 -6.72 0.50
C PRO A 60 -11.89 -5.58 1.24
N GLY A 61 -10.79 -5.06 0.70
CA GLY A 61 -10.10 -3.94 1.29
C GLY A 61 -9.34 -3.12 0.27
N VAL A 62 -8.87 -1.97 0.70
CA VAL A 62 -7.93 -1.09 -0.02
C VAL A 62 -7.07 -0.36 0.99
N GLU A 63 -5.78 -0.18 0.68
CA GLU A 63 -4.90 0.70 1.43
C GLU A 63 -4.69 1.99 0.65
N CYS A 64 -5.18 3.11 1.20
CA CYS A 64 -5.00 4.43 0.59
C CYS A 64 -3.79 5.14 1.16
N THR A 65 -2.94 5.68 0.27
CA THR A 65 -1.83 6.53 0.66
C THR A 65 -2.30 7.97 0.81
N THR A 66 -2.06 8.56 1.98
CA THR A 66 -2.55 9.90 2.35
C THR A 66 -1.46 10.77 2.97
N LYS A 67 -1.80 12.01 3.28
CA LYS A 67 -0.98 12.97 4.01
C LYS A 67 -1.72 13.46 5.25
N ASP A 68 -1.04 13.39 6.39
CA ASP A 68 -1.46 14.08 7.60
C ASP A 68 -1.45 15.58 7.36
N PRO A 69 -2.60 16.29 7.50
CA PRO A 69 -2.69 17.72 7.24
C PRO A 69 -1.89 18.58 8.24
N TYR A 70 -1.59 18.05 9.42
CA TYR A 70 -0.91 18.80 10.48
C TYR A 70 0.62 18.71 10.36
N THR A 71 1.14 17.54 10.00
CA THR A 71 2.59 17.29 9.97
C THR A 71 3.15 17.13 8.56
N GLY A 72 2.31 16.92 7.56
CA GLY A 72 2.72 16.60 6.19
C GLY A 72 3.38 15.21 6.04
N ARG A 73 3.34 14.38 7.10
CA ARG A 73 3.82 13.00 7.04
C ARG A 73 2.90 12.13 6.21
N SER A 74 3.43 11.08 5.61
CA SER A 74 2.60 10.07 4.96
C SER A 74 1.84 9.28 6.01
N VAL A 75 0.61 8.91 5.68
CA VAL A 75 -0.22 8.01 6.48
C VAL A 75 -0.90 7.05 5.52
N HIS A 76 -0.93 5.78 5.86
CA HIS A 76 -1.72 4.81 5.12
C HIS A 76 -2.99 4.49 5.89
N VAL A 77 -4.10 4.45 5.17
CA VAL A 77 -5.42 4.20 5.74
C VAL A 77 -6.03 3.00 5.03
N LEU A 78 -6.38 1.99 5.81
CA LEU A 78 -7.06 0.79 5.35
C LEU A 78 -8.58 1.02 5.42
N CYS A 79 -9.27 0.63 4.37
CA CYS A 79 -10.72 0.55 4.34
C CYS A 79 -11.13 -0.90 4.11
N TYR A 80 -11.86 -1.49 5.03
CA TYR A 80 -12.36 -2.86 4.89
C TYR A 80 -13.85 -2.89 4.61
N ALA A 81 -14.25 -3.85 3.79
CA ALA A 81 -15.63 -4.18 3.48
C ALA A 81 -16.54 -2.97 3.14
N PRO A 82 -16.10 -2.02 2.31
CA PRO A 82 -16.95 -0.88 1.96
C PRO A 82 -18.24 -1.35 1.30
N ALA A 83 -19.38 -0.90 1.83
CA ALA A 83 -20.70 -1.24 1.28
C ALA A 83 -20.91 -0.61 -0.11
N ASN A 84 -20.37 0.57 -0.34
CA ASN A 84 -20.38 1.25 -1.64
C ASN A 84 -18.96 1.63 -2.10
N PRO A 85 -18.16 0.67 -2.60
CA PRO A 85 -16.79 0.91 -3.01
C PRO A 85 -16.66 1.89 -4.19
N LYS A 86 -17.75 2.13 -4.95
CA LYS A 86 -17.74 3.08 -6.06
C LYS A 86 -17.44 4.51 -5.62
N LEU A 87 -17.78 4.88 -4.39
CA LEU A 87 -17.45 6.20 -3.83
C LEU A 87 -15.94 6.44 -3.72
N LEU A 88 -15.15 5.39 -3.53
CA LEU A 88 -13.70 5.48 -3.43
C LEU A 88 -13.00 5.61 -4.78
N LEU A 89 -13.65 5.20 -5.88
CA LEU A 89 -13.00 5.08 -7.21
C LEU A 89 -12.36 6.39 -7.69
N PRO A 90 -13.01 7.56 -7.63
CA PRO A 90 -12.40 8.81 -8.11
C PRO A 90 -11.08 9.13 -7.36
N LEU A 91 -11.08 8.96 -6.04
CA LEU A 91 -9.92 9.19 -5.19
C LEU A 91 -8.76 8.26 -5.54
N ILE A 92 -9.02 6.95 -5.54
CA ILE A 92 -7.96 5.92 -5.76
C ILE A 92 -7.42 5.98 -7.19
N GLN A 93 -8.26 6.27 -8.19
CA GLN A 93 -7.81 6.45 -9.57
C GLN A 93 -6.90 7.66 -9.73
N GLU A 94 -7.28 8.79 -9.14
CA GLU A 94 -6.47 10.02 -9.20
C GLU A 94 -5.13 9.84 -8.45
N THR A 95 -5.14 9.18 -7.29
CA THR A 95 -3.91 8.87 -6.54
C THR A 95 -2.99 7.94 -7.34
N SER A 96 -3.55 6.88 -7.95
CA SER A 96 -2.80 5.96 -8.81
C SER A 96 -2.21 6.67 -10.03
N ARG A 97 -2.96 7.57 -10.67
CA ARG A 97 -2.49 8.37 -11.82
C ARG A 97 -1.29 9.25 -11.43
N LYS A 98 -1.44 10.04 -10.36
CA LYS A 98 -0.35 10.91 -9.84
C LYS A 98 0.90 10.12 -9.48
N ARG A 99 0.71 8.97 -8.82
CA ARG A 99 1.83 8.08 -8.49
C ARG A 99 2.52 7.58 -9.75
N ARG A 100 1.77 7.10 -10.75
CA ARG A 100 2.32 6.61 -12.00
C ARG A 100 3.17 7.68 -12.70
N GLU A 101 2.66 8.90 -12.82
CA GLU A 101 3.36 10.03 -13.44
C GLU A 101 4.67 10.34 -12.72
N SER A 102 4.63 10.46 -11.39
CA SER A 102 5.84 10.73 -10.59
C SER A 102 6.86 9.59 -10.71
N LYS A 103 6.44 8.34 -10.64
CA LYS A 103 7.36 7.19 -10.72
C LYS A 103 7.93 6.99 -12.11
N LEU A 104 7.20 7.30 -13.18
CA LEU A 104 7.76 7.34 -14.53
C LEU A 104 8.84 8.41 -14.64
N ALA A 105 8.57 9.62 -14.18
CA ALA A 105 9.56 10.69 -14.19
C ALA A 105 10.81 10.36 -13.34
N MET A 106 10.65 9.63 -12.23
CA MET A 106 11.80 9.10 -11.47
C MET A 106 12.58 8.07 -12.29
N ALA A 107 11.90 7.11 -12.94
CA ALA A 107 12.53 6.07 -13.75
C ALA A 107 13.32 6.69 -14.93
N GLU A 108 12.76 7.69 -15.62
CA GLU A 108 13.45 8.43 -16.69
C GLU A 108 14.72 9.15 -16.22
N LYS A 109 14.71 9.69 -14.98
CA LYS A 109 15.91 10.28 -14.38
C LYS A 109 16.97 9.21 -14.08
N ILE A 110 16.54 8.06 -13.55
CA ILE A 110 17.43 6.93 -13.23
C ILE A 110 18.06 6.37 -14.51
N GLU A 111 17.31 6.24 -15.60
CA GLU A 111 17.81 5.74 -16.89
C GLU A 111 18.97 6.58 -17.43
N LYS A 112 18.97 7.90 -17.18
CA LYS A 112 20.07 8.80 -17.56
C LYS A 112 21.35 8.56 -16.75
N LEU A 113 21.24 8.03 -15.54
CA LEU A 113 22.36 7.77 -14.63
C LEU A 113 22.85 6.31 -14.69
N TYR A 114 21.99 5.38 -15.07
CA TYR A 114 22.22 3.95 -15.04
C TYR A 114 21.93 3.31 -16.41
N PRO A 115 22.93 3.23 -17.32
CA PRO A 115 22.71 2.89 -18.72
C PRO A 115 22.03 1.54 -19.01
N LEU A 116 22.19 0.54 -18.12
CA LEU A 116 21.56 -0.77 -18.27
C LEU A 116 20.13 -0.81 -17.72
N PHE A 117 19.72 0.18 -16.96
CA PHE A 117 18.34 0.32 -16.49
C PHE A 117 17.49 0.93 -17.60
N LYS A 118 16.28 0.39 -17.80
CA LYS A 118 15.30 0.90 -18.76
C LYS A 118 13.98 1.20 -18.10
N THR A 119 13.41 2.35 -18.42
CA THR A 119 12.07 2.75 -17.93
C THR A 119 10.99 1.74 -18.36
N GLU A 120 11.14 1.16 -19.55
CA GLU A 120 10.26 0.10 -20.09
C GLU A 120 10.22 -1.15 -19.20
N ASP A 121 11.34 -1.50 -18.54
CA ASP A 121 11.38 -2.63 -17.61
C ASP A 121 10.49 -2.38 -16.39
N CYS A 122 10.47 -1.14 -15.88
CA CYS A 122 9.55 -0.75 -14.81
C CYS A 122 8.09 -0.86 -15.26
N ILE A 123 7.78 -0.39 -16.47
CA ILE A 123 6.44 -0.46 -17.06
C ILE A 123 6.03 -1.92 -17.23
N PHE A 124 6.93 -2.77 -17.71
CA PHE A 124 6.66 -4.20 -17.86
C PHE A 124 6.43 -4.89 -16.52
N LEU A 125 7.24 -4.59 -15.50
CA LEU A 125 7.04 -5.13 -14.15
C LEU A 125 5.69 -4.69 -13.55
N ALA A 126 5.28 -3.46 -13.83
CA ALA A 126 4.02 -2.87 -13.36
C ALA A 126 2.80 -3.14 -14.29
N ARG A 127 2.92 -4.02 -15.31
CA ARG A 127 1.86 -4.20 -16.35
C ARG A 127 0.49 -4.66 -15.83
N LYS A 128 0.45 -5.27 -14.66
CA LYS A 128 -0.78 -5.69 -13.96
C LYS A 128 -1.20 -4.68 -12.89
N SER A 129 -0.28 -3.87 -12.40
CA SER A 129 -0.53 -2.85 -11.39
C SER A 129 -1.21 -1.62 -11.97
N THR A 130 -2.06 -0.98 -11.18
CA THR A 130 -2.72 0.28 -11.56
C THR A 130 -1.74 1.45 -11.61
N SER A 131 -0.57 1.31 -10.96
CA SER A 131 0.46 2.33 -10.90
C SER A 131 1.86 1.72 -10.98
N ILE A 132 2.90 2.57 -11.00
CA ILE A 132 4.28 2.17 -10.78
C ILE A 132 4.63 2.51 -9.32
N PHE A 133 5.32 1.58 -8.66
CA PHE A 133 5.75 1.71 -7.26
C PHE A 133 7.28 1.66 -7.17
N GLU A 134 7.82 2.06 -6.03
CA GLU A 134 9.25 1.93 -5.72
C GLU A 134 9.76 0.51 -5.93
N SER A 135 8.95 -0.48 -5.59
CA SER A 135 9.27 -1.90 -5.76
C SER A 135 9.55 -2.26 -7.22
N HIS A 136 8.80 -1.71 -8.18
CA HIS A 136 9.01 -1.96 -9.62
C HIS A 136 10.32 -1.35 -10.10
N ILE A 137 10.61 -0.10 -9.72
CA ILE A 137 11.86 0.60 -10.07
C ILE A 137 13.07 -0.15 -9.51
N MET A 138 13.02 -0.51 -8.22
CA MET A 138 14.14 -1.17 -7.58
C MET A 138 14.35 -2.61 -8.07
N ARG A 139 13.29 -3.30 -8.46
CA ARG A 139 13.40 -4.62 -9.12
C ARG A 139 14.00 -4.51 -10.52
N ALA A 140 13.65 -3.48 -11.29
CA ALA A 140 14.27 -3.21 -12.59
C ALA A 140 15.77 -2.91 -12.42
N LEU A 141 16.17 -2.11 -11.42
CA LEU A 141 17.59 -1.88 -11.08
C LEU A 141 18.31 -3.16 -10.66
N ALA A 142 17.65 -4.02 -9.89
CA ALA A 142 18.22 -5.32 -9.49
C ALA A 142 18.39 -6.25 -10.70
N ASN A 143 17.41 -6.32 -11.60
CA ASN A 143 17.49 -7.10 -12.83
C ASN A 143 18.60 -6.59 -13.76
N ALA A 144 18.85 -5.28 -13.76
CA ALA A 144 19.97 -4.66 -14.49
C ALA A 144 21.33 -4.81 -13.79
N GLY A 145 21.40 -5.46 -12.64
CA GLY A 145 22.64 -5.77 -11.91
C GLY A 145 23.18 -4.63 -11.03
N TYR A 146 22.43 -3.55 -10.81
CA TYR A 146 22.89 -2.41 -10.01
C TYR A 146 22.71 -2.59 -8.49
N THR A 147 21.88 -3.52 -8.06
CA THR A 147 21.71 -3.84 -6.64
C THR A 147 21.25 -5.29 -6.45
N ASN A 148 21.64 -5.90 -5.35
CA ASN A 148 21.10 -7.17 -4.86
C ASN A 148 20.14 -6.97 -3.68
N GLN A 149 19.90 -5.71 -3.28
CA GLN A 149 19.03 -5.32 -2.18
C GLN A 149 18.02 -4.25 -2.66
N PRO A 150 16.88 -4.66 -3.25
CA PRO A 150 15.89 -3.71 -3.78
C PRO A 150 15.39 -2.68 -2.75
N PHE A 151 15.32 -3.05 -1.47
CA PHE A 151 14.95 -2.12 -0.39
C PHE A 151 16.15 -1.65 0.45
N GLY A 152 17.34 -1.67 -0.15
CA GLY A 152 18.59 -1.26 0.47
C GLY A 152 18.89 0.26 0.34
N PRO A 153 20.18 0.65 0.57
CA PRO A 153 20.61 2.06 0.55
C PRO A 153 20.32 2.78 -0.77
N LEU A 154 20.45 2.09 -1.92
CA LEU A 154 20.23 2.67 -3.25
C LEU A 154 18.81 3.25 -3.41
N LEU A 155 17.81 2.66 -2.77
CA LEU A 155 16.44 3.20 -2.78
C LEU A 155 16.41 4.62 -2.17
N LYS A 156 17.05 4.84 -1.02
CA LYS A 156 17.09 6.17 -0.40
C LYS A 156 17.89 7.17 -1.22
N GLU A 157 19.01 6.73 -1.79
CA GLU A 157 19.90 7.56 -2.61
C GLU A 157 19.22 8.07 -3.87
N LEU A 158 18.42 7.24 -4.54
CA LEU A 158 17.78 7.58 -5.80
C LEU A 158 16.39 8.21 -5.64
N ILE A 159 15.51 7.56 -4.88
CA ILE A 159 14.08 7.88 -4.85
C ILE A 159 13.51 8.17 -3.47
N GLY A 160 14.33 8.17 -2.41
CA GLY A 160 13.95 8.75 -1.13
C GLY A 160 13.65 10.24 -1.26
N LYS A 161 12.98 10.87 -0.28
CA LYS A 161 12.57 12.30 -0.33
C LYS A 161 13.71 13.28 -0.67
N GLN A 162 14.96 12.93 -0.38
CA GLN A 162 16.16 13.71 -0.70
C GLN A 162 17.01 13.04 -1.80
N GLY A 163 16.47 12.01 -2.44
CA GLY A 163 17.17 11.25 -3.47
C GLY A 163 17.36 12.06 -4.77
N SER A 164 18.43 11.75 -5.50
CA SER A 164 18.83 12.46 -6.71
C SER A 164 17.79 12.44 -7.84
N CYS A 165 16.95 11.40 -7.88
CA CYS A 165 15.91 11.22 -8.89
C CYS A 165 14.50 11.47 -8.34
N TYR A 166 14.37 11.88 -7.07
CA TYR A 166 13.06 12.08 -6.46
C TYR A 166 12.18 13.06 -7.23
N VAL A 167 10.90 12.71 -7.34
CA VAL A 167 9.81 13.55 -7.85
C VAL A 167 8.66 13.49 -6.85
N PRO A 168 8.21 14.62 -6.29
CA PRO A 168 7.18 14.64 -5.26
C PRO A 168 5.81 14.22 -5.82
N ILE A 169 4.98 13.63 -4.93
CA ILE A 169 3.59 13.30 -5.20
C ILE A 169 2.72 14.05 -4.21
N SER A 170 1.64 14.65 -4.73
CA SER A 170 0.58 15.23 -3.89
C SER A 170 -0.45 14.15 -3.58
N TYR A 171 -0.41 13.63 -2.35
CA TYR A 171 -1.40 12.69 -1.82
C TYR A 171 -2.58 13.42 -1.17
N PRO A 172 -3.76 12.80 -1.11
CA PRO A 172 -4.95 13.37 -0.48
C PRO A 172 -4.77 13.53 1.04
N ASN A 173 -5.59 14.40 1.64
CA ASN A 173 -5.65 14.62 3.06
C ASN A 173 -6.21 13.38 3.80
N THR A 174 -5.55 12.96 4.87
CA THR A 174 -5.94 11.78 5.66
C THR A 174 -7.38 11.90 6.18
N LEU A 175 -7.79 13.07 6.68
CA LEU A 175 -9.14 13.26 7.25
C LEU A 175 -10.22 13.14 6.18
N GLU A 176 -10.01 13.74 5.01
CA GLU A 176 -10.94 13.65 3.87
C GLU A 176 -11.12 12.22 3.39
N VAL A 177 -10.01 11.44 3.38
CA VAL A 177 -10.04 10.03 2.98
C VAL A 177 -10.78 9.18 4.01
N ILE A 178 -10.57 9.41 5.30
CA ILE A 178 -11.30 8.75 6.39
C ILE A 178 -12.82 9.00 6.25
N ASP A 179 -13.20 10.26 6.09
CA ASP A 179 -14.61 10.64 5.93
C ASP A 179 -15.24 9.97 4.70
N LEU A 180 -14.52 9.90 3.59
CA LEU A 180 -14.99 9.23 2.37
C LEU A 180 -15.13 7.71 2.55
N MET A 181 -14.20 7.07 3.29
CA MET A 181 -14.26 5.65 3.60
C MET A 181 -15.48 5.31 4.47
N HIS A 182 -15.79 6.14 5.47
CA HIS A 182 -17.01 6.01 6.27
C HIS A 182 -18.27 6.22 5.44
N GLN A 183 -18.30 7.23 4.56
CA GLN A 183 -19.42 7.42 3.61
C GLN A 183 -19.60 6.23 2.69
N ALA A 184 -18.52 5.54 2.34
CA ALA A 184 -18.57 4.28 1.59
C ALA A 184 -19.06 3.09 2.44
N GLY A 185 -19.31 3.29 3.74
CA GLY A 185 -19.74 2.23 4.66
C GLY A 185 -18.64 1.23 4.98
N GLY A 186 -17.38 1.64 4.93
CA GLY A 186 -16.22 0.82 5.25
C GLY A 186 -15.78 0.94 6.71
N ILE A 187 -15.05 -0.06 7.20
CA ILE A 187 -14.33 -0.04 8.48
C ILE A 187 -12.97 0.59 8.23
N VAL A 188 -12.62 1.65 8.98
CA VAL A 188 -11.44 2.48 8.75
C VAL A 188 -10.36 2.21 9.79
N VAL A 189 -9.17 1.84 9.34
CA VAL A 189 -8.04 1.47 10.21
C VAL A 189 -6.77 2.22 9.74
N ILE A 190 -6.03 2.83 10.69
CA ILE A 190 -4.71 3.38 10.37
C ILE A 190 -3.71 2.23 10.29
N ALA A 191 -3.05 2.13 9.12
CA ALA A 191 -2.06 1.10 8.85
C ALA A 191 -0.70 1.43 9.50
N HIS A 192 -0.04 0.42 10.06
CA HIS A 192 1.37 0.42 10.53
C HIS A 192 1.93 1.81 10.93
N PRO A 193 1.37 2.48 11.97
CA PRO A 193 1.72 3.86 12.32
C PRO A 193 3.21 4.09 12.63
N GLY A 194 3.95 3.05 12.97
CA GLY A 194 5.40 3.13 13.18
C GLY A 194 6.20 3.45 11.93
N GLN A 195 5.70 3.09 10.74
CA GLN A 195 6.40 3.35 9.48
C GLN A 195 6.56 4.85 9.19
N PHE A 196 5.58 5.66 9.56
CA PHE A 196 5.53 7.09 9.23
C PHE A 196 5.48 7.98 10.48
N ASP A 197 5.71 7.40 11.67
CA ASP A 197 5.67 8.11 12.95
C ASP A 197 4.34 8.85 13.14
N SER A 198 3.23 8.11 13.01
CA SER A 198 1.86 8.64 13.06
C SER A 198 1.05 8.18 14.27
N VAL A 199 1.70 7.69 15.34
CA VAL A 199 1.02 7.22 16.57
C VAL A 199 0.24 8.34 17.25
N ASP A 200 0.77 9.57 17.26
CA ASP A 200 0.07 10.73 17.85
C ASP A 200 -1.22 11.06 17.09
N LEU A 201 -1.19 10.94 15.76
CA LEU A 201 -2.40 11.07 14.94
C LEU A 201 -3.41 9.96 15.27
N CYS A 202 -2.96 8.71 15.46
CA CYS A 202 -3.85 7.62 15.88
C CYS A 202 -4.57 7.94 17.18
N LEU A 203 -3.83 8.42 18.18
CA LEU A 203 -4.40 8.81 19.48
C LEU A 203 -5.43 9.93 19.34
N GLN A 204 -5.14 10.93 18.51
CA GLN A 204 -6.07 12.04 18.25
C GLN A 204 -7.34 11.51 17.57
N LEU A 205 -7.22 10.75 16.47
CA LEU A 205 -8.35 10.24 15.70
C LEU A 205 -9.22 9.26 16.52
N ALA A 206 -8.61 8.44 17.39
CA ALA A 206 -9.34 7.55 18.28
C ALA A 206 -10.16 8.34 19.31
N LYS A 207 -9.58 9.38 19.94
CA LYS A 207 -10.31 10.27 20.86
C LYS A 207 -11.47 10.99 20.18
N GLU A 208 -11.31 11.38 18.93
CA GLU A 208 -12.33 12.00 18.10
C GLU A 208 -13.33 11.00 17.50
N GLN A 209 -13.16 9.70 17.76
CA GLN A 209 -13.99 8.61 17.21
C GLN A 209 -14.05 8.62 15.67
N LYS A 210 -12.94 9.01 15.03
CA LYS A 210 -12.83 9.09 13.55
C LYS A 210 -12.29 7.85 12.89
N ILE A 211 -11.82 6.87 13.64
CA ILE A 211 -11.30 5.60 13.13
C ILE A 211 -11.87 4.44 13.93
N ASP A 212 -11.99 3.29 13.28
CA ASP A 212 -12.51 2.07 13.89
C ASP A 212 -11.40 1.18 14.47
N GLY A 213 -10.14 1.44 14.07
CA GLY A 213 -9.01 0.66 14.56
C GLY A 213 -7.65 1.19 14.17
N ILE A 214 -6.62 0.52 14.71
CA ILE A 214 -5.21 0.79 14.45
C ILE A 214 -4.52 -0.55 14.21
N GLU A 215 -3.72 -0.67 13.16
CA GLU A 215 -2.92 -1.85 12.92
C GLU A 215 -1.72 -1.87 13.88
N CYS A 216 -1.86 -2.61 15.00
CA CYS A 216 -0.83 -2.70 16.01
C CYS A 216 0.27 -3.71 15.63
N MET A 217 -0.15 -4.91 15.20
CA MET A 217 0.76 -6.04 14.92
C MET A 217 1.20 -6.02 13.46
N HIS A 218 2.24 -5.27 13.17
CA HIS A 218 2.86 -5.18 11.84
C HIS A 218 4.39 -5.07 11.98
N TYR A 219 5.15 -5.65 11.03
CA TYR A 219 6.62 -5.69 11.08
C TYR A 219 7.29 -4.29 11.01
N LYS A 220 6.57 -3.28 10.56
CA LYS A 220 7.03 -1.87 10.54
C LYS A 220 6.84 -1.17 11.90
N ASN A 221 6.10 -1.76 12.80
CA ASN A 221 5.89 -1.23 14.15
C ASN A 221 6.91 -1.85 15.11
N SER A 222 7.71 -1.02 15.77
CA SER A 222 8.56 -1.51 16.86
C SER A 222 7.73 -2.01 18.04
N PRO A 223 8.29 -2.83 18.96
CA PRO A 223 7.58 -3.27 20.16
C PRO A 223 6.99 -2.11 20.98
N GLU A 224 7.68 -0.97 21.04
CA GLU A 224 7.20 0.23 21.74
C GLU A 224 5.98 0.83 21.04
N VAL A 225 5.99 0.89 19.70
CA VAL A 225 4.86 1.35 18.90
C VAL A 225 3.67 0.40 19.04
N GLN A 226 3.91 -0.92 18.99
CA GLN A 226 2.85 -1.92 19.22
C GLN A 226 2.19 -1.73 20.58
N SER A 227 2.98 -1.58 21.64
CA SER A 227 2.48 -1.35 23.00
C SER A 227 1.66 -0.06 23.10
N LYS A 228 2.14 1.04 22.50
CA LYS A 228 1.37 2.31 22.45
C LYS A 228 0.05 2.15 21.72
N CYS A 229 0.05 1.52 20.54
CA CYS A 229 -1.18 1.30 19.77
C CYS A 229 -2.20 0.44 20.52
N LEU A 230 -1.76 -0.57 21.26
CA LEU A 230 -2.63 -1.42 22.08
C LEU A 230 -3.23 -0.69 23.30
N SER A 231 -2.65 0.44 23.71
CA SER A 231 -3.15 1.25 24.82
C SER A 231 -4.11 2.37 24.41
N ILE A 232 -4.27 2.62 23.12
CA ILE A 232 -5.24 3.57 22.55
C ILE A 232 -6.62 2.91 22.45
#